data_58c634061463585db14ddada40d4fc41
#
_entry.id   58c634061463585db14ddada40d4fc41
#
_cell.length_a   1.000
_cell.length_b   1.000
_cell.length_c   1.000
_cell.angle_alpha   90.00
_cell.angle_beta   90.00
_cell.angle_gamma   90.00
#
_symmetry.space_group_name_H-M   'P 1'
#
loop_
_entity.id
_entity.type
_entity.pdbx_description
1 polymer ?
#
loop_
_entity_poly.entity_id
_entity_poly.type
_entity_poly.pdbx_seq_one_letter_code
_entity_poly.pdbx_strand_id
1 'polypeptide(L)'
;GEISKTQKEYFLREQIKAIKTELGDQGEQPQDEFSELREKLIAKKMPEEAETESLKQLARLERMHPDSSESSILRSYIEWMVDIPWSEASSEKTDLAFAKDVLDTDHFDLDKIKERILEHLAVRSLKGGKVKGPILCFSGPPGVGKTSLGKSIAKATGREFVRISLGGVKDESEIR
;
A
#
# COMPACT_ATOMS: atom_id res chain seq x y z
N GLY A 1 35.94 -8.67 -43.67
CA GLY A 1 35.76 -9.33 -42.40
C GLY A 1 34.46 -8.85 -41.77
N GLU A 2 33.48 -9.74 -41.61
CA GLU A 2 32.25 -9.44 -40.91
C GLU A 2 32.57 -9.13 -39.44
N ILE A 3 32.48 -7.86 -39.08
CA ILE A 3 32.42 -7.49 -37.66
C ILE A 3 31.19 -8.17 -37.11
N SER A 4 31.38 -9.07 -36.15
CA SER A 4 30.30 -9.85 -35.57
C SER A 4 29.19 -8.88 -35.10
N LYS A 5 27.92 -9.27 -35.29
CA LYS A 5 26.76 -8.48 -34.91
C LYS A 5 26.88 -7.97 -33.44
N THR A 6 27.47 -8.80 -32.59
CA THR A 6 27.76 -8.54 -31.19
C THR A 6 28.78 -7.42 -30.96
N GLN A 7 29.83 -7.35 -31.77
CA GLN A 7 30.86 -6.28 -31.67
C GLN A 7 30.29 -4.93 -32.13
N LYS A 8 29.46 -4.93 -33.17
CA LYS A 8 28.76 -3.73 -33.63
C LYS A 8 27.79 -3.20 -32.60
N GLU A 9 27.07 -4.09 -31.97
CA GLU A 9 26.13 -3.74 -30.90
C GLU A 9 26.85 -3.17 -29.65
N TYR A 10 27.96 -3.77 -29.27
CA TYR A 10 28.79 -3.27 -28.17
C TYR A 10 29.36 -1.85 -28.52
N PHE A 11 29.84 -1.66 -29.72
CA PHE A 11 30.38 -0.36 -30.15
C PHE A 11 29.30 0.73 -30.18
N LEU A 12 28.11 0.41 -30.65
CA LEU A 12 26.98 1.35 -30.65
C LEU A 12 26.52 1.70 -29.20
N ARG A 13 26.56 0.76 -28.27
CA ARG A 13 26.29 1.02 -26.86
C ARG A 13 27.31 1.95 -26.22
N GLU A 14 28.60 1.76 -26.51
CA GLU A 14 29.67 2.65 -26.03
C GLU A 14 29.53 4.07 -26.61
N GLN A 15 29.16 4.20 -27.88
CA GLN A 15 28.91 5.52 -28.50
C GLN A 15 27.71 6.22 -27.83
N ILE A 16 26.60 5.51 -27.57
CA ILE A 16 25.45 6.06 -26.88
C ILE A 16 25.85 6.54 -25.47
N LYS A 17 26.68 5.77 -24.76
CA LYS A 17 27.17 6.13 -23.43
C LYS A 17 28.03 7.39 -23.47
N ALA A 18 28.94 7.49 -24.44
CA ALA A 18 29.77 8.68 -24.61
C ALA A 18 28.97 9.93 -24.94
N ILE A 19 28.00 9.82 -25.86
CA ILE A 19 27.10 10.92 -26.22
C ILE A 19 26.29 11.39 -25.01
N LYS A 20 25.75 10.48 -24.21
CA LYS A 20 25.01 10.81 -22.99
C LYS A 20 25.87 11.53 -21.95
N THR A 21 27.12 11.10 -21.78
CA THR A 21 28.09 11.76 -20.90
C THR A 21 28.42 13.19 -21.37
N GLU A 22 28.57 13.41 -22.67
CA GLU A 22 28.82 14.74 -23.25
C GLU A 22 27.62 15.68 -23.18
N LEU A 23 26.40 15.13 -23.22
CA LEU A 23 25.14 15.88 -23.01
C LEU A 23 24.92 16.27 -21.55
N GLY A 24 25.79 15.86 -20.63
CA GLY A 24 25.64 16.15 -19.20
C GLY A 24 24.58 15.32 -18.49
N ASP A 25 24.12 14.26 -19.14
CA ASP A 25 23.14 13.33 -18.61
C ASP A 25 23.83 12.36 -17.63
N GLN A 26 24.35 12.92 -16.51
CA GLN A 26 24.92 12.18 -15.38
C GLN A 26 23.84 11.64 -14.42
N GLY A 27 22.57 11.73 -14.80
CA GLY A 27 21.48 11.05 -14.09
C GLY A 27 21.58 9.55 -14.31
N GLU A 28 21.18 8.79 -13.32
CA GLU A 28 21.01 7.33 -13.33
C GLU A 28 20.50 6.87 -14.69
N GLN A 29 21.15 5.87 -15.28
CA GLN A 29 20.76 5.41 -16.61
C GLN A 29 19.29 5.02 -16.56
N PRO A 30 18.44 5.45 -17.51
CA PRO A 30 17.01 5.08 -17.51
C PRO A 30 16.80 3.56 -17.42
N GLN A 31 17.75 2.76 -17.89
CA GLN A 31 17.75 1.31 -17.78
C GLN A 31 17.94 0.82 -16.34
N ASP A 32 18.69 1.54 -15.51
CA ASP A 32 18.90 1.18 -14.11
C ASP A 32 17.62 1.48 -13.30
N GLU A 33 16.95 2.60 -13.58
CA GLU A 33 15.68 2.98 -12.96
C GLU A 33 14.56 1.95 -13.23
N PHE A 34 14.40 1.52 -14.49
CA PHE A 34 13.38 0.51 -14.84
C PHE A 34 13.71 -0.86 -14.25
N SER A 35 14.99 -1.21 -14.15
CA SER A 35 15.43 -2.43 -13.50
C SER A 35 15.12 -2.40 -12.01
N GLU A 36 15.38 -1.29 -11.33
CA GLU A 36 15.04 -1.10 -9.93
C GLU A 36 13.52 -1.16 -9.68
N LEU A 37 12.72 -0.51 -10.53
CA LEU A 37 11.26 -0.57 -10.43
C LEU A 37 10.74 -2.00 -10.61
N ARG A 38 11.32 -2.75 -11.54
CA ARG A 38 10.99 -4.16 -11.76
C ARG A 38 11.30 -5.02 -10.53
N GLU A 39 12.48 -4.85 -9.94
CA GLU A 39 12.85 -5.56 -8.72
C GLU A 39 11.93 -5.20 -7.55
N LYS A 40 11.61 -3.92 -7.39
CA LYS A 40 10.66 -3.44 -6.37
C LYS A 40 9.28 -4.06 -6.54
N LEU A 41 8.75 -4.13 -7.77
CA LEU A 41 7.45 -4.75 -8.06
C LEU A 41 7.43 -6.24 -7.68
N ILE A 42 8.45 -7.00 -8.08
CA ILE A 42 8.57 -8.43 -7.76
C ILE A 42 8.72 -8.65 -6.25
N ALA A 43 9.51 -7.81 -5.57
CA ALA A 43 9.73 -7.91 -4.13
C ALA A 43 8.45 -7.71 -3.29
N LYS A 44 7.45 -6.98 -3.82
CA LYS A 44 6.18 -6.69 -3.13
C LYS A 44 5.24 -7.89 -2.97
N LYS A 45 5.51 -9.01 -3.66
CA LYS A 45 4.71 -10.24 -3.57
C LYS A 45 3.21 -9.98 -3.78
N MET A 46 2.91 -9.29 -4.85
CA MET A 46 1.53 -9.00 -5.27
C MET A 46 0.78 -10.27 -5.64
N PRO A 47 -0.57 -10.24 -5.70
CA PRO A 47 -1.33 -11.26 -6.41
C PRO A 47 -0.87 -11.37 -7.87
N GLU A 48 -0.86 -12.58 -8.43
CA GLU A 48 -0.35 -12.89 -9.78
C GLU A 48 -0.94 -11.96 -10.87
N GLU A 49 -2.22 -11.67 -10.77
CA GLU A 49 -2.91 -10.77 -11.69
C GLU A 49 -2.37 -9.34 -11.64
N ALA A 50 -2.16 -8.81 -10.43
CA ALA A 50 -1.62 -7.46 -10.21
C ALA A 50 -0.15 -7.37 -10.64
N GLU A 51 0.67 -8.39 -10.36
CA GLU A 51 2.07 -8.45 -10.76
C GLU A 51 2.21 -8.48 -12.28
N THR A 52 1.45 -9.35 -12.94
CA THR A 52 1.46 -9.48 -14.40
C THR A 52 1.08 -8.16 -15.08
N GLU A 53 0.01 -7.49 -14.63
CA GLU A 53 -0.41 -6.22 -15.21
C GLU A 53 0.61 -5.11 -14.92
N SER A 54 1.18 -5.04 -13.73
CA SER A 54 2.18 -4.04 -13.38
C SER A 54 3.45 -4.18 -14.22
N LEU A 55 3.96 -5.40 -14.42
CA LEU A 55 5.12 -5.67 -15.27
C LEU A 55 4.85 -5.34 -16.74
N LYS A 56 3.65 -5.59 -17.23
CA LYS A 56 3.22 -5.22 -18.58
C LYS A 56 3.19 -3.70 -18.76
N GLN A 57 2.67 -2.96 -17.79
CA GLN A 57 2.65 -1.50 -17.83
C GLN A 57 4.06 -0.91 -17.70
N LEU A 58 4.94 -1.51 -16.91
CA LEU A 58 6.34 -1.13 -16.85
C LEU A 58 7.03 -1.31 -18.21
N ALA A 59 6.85 -2.46 -18.87
CA ALA A 59 7.40 -2.72 -20.20
C ALA A 59 6.85 -1.77 -21.28
N ARG A 60 5.63 -1.24 -21.09
CA ARG A 60 5.07 -0.20 -21.94
C ARG A 60 5.75 1.15 -21.68
N LEU A 61 5.95 1.51 -20.41
CA LEU A 61 6.62 2.73 -20.00
C LEU A 61 8.06 2.80 -20.54
N GLU A 62 8.81 1.69 -20.51
CA GLU A 62 10.17 1.59 -21.07
C GLU A 62 10.27 1.96 -22.56
N ARG A 63 9.18 1.79 -23.31
CA ARG A 63 9.14 2.07 -24.78
C ARG A 63 8.60 3.45 -25.12
N MET A 64 8.07 4.16 -24.12
CA MET A 64 7.46 5.47 -24.34
C MET A 64 8.48 6.60 -24.28
N HIS A 65 8.14 7.72 -24.93
CA HIS A 65 8.95 8.93 -24.80
C HIS A 65 8.79 9.51 -23.39
N PRO A 66 9.89 9.85 -22.69
CA PRO A 66 9.82 10.34 -21.30
C PRO A 66 8.91 11.55 -21.09
N ASP A 67 8.88 12.48 -22.06
CA ASP A 67 8.12 13.73 -21.98
C ASP A 67 6.64 13.58 -22.36
N SER A 68 6.15 12.37 -22.64
CA SER A 68 4.74 12.18 -22.93
C SER A 68 3.90 12.26 -21.64
N SER A 69 2.72 12.88 -21.72
CA SER A 69 1.77 12.92 -20.59
C SER A 69 1.34 11.53 -20.14
N GLU A 70 1.28 10.59 -21.05
CA GLU A 70 0.93 9.19 -20.78
C GLU A 70 2.04 8.49 -19.96
N SER A 71 3.32 8.83 -20.21
CA SER A 71 4.42 8.26 -19.43
C SER A 71 4.35 8.67 -17.95
N SER A 72 3.98 9.92 -17.67
CA SER A 72 3.80 10.41 -16.31
C SER A 72 2.67 9.67 -15.57
N ILE A 73 1.56 9.40 -16.25
CA ILE A 73 0.42 8.66 -15.69
C ILE A 73 0.83 7.21 -15.38
N LEU A 74 1.52 6.55 -16.31
CA LEU A 74 1.99 5.18 -16.11
C LEU A 74 3.04 5.08 -15.00
N ARG A 75 3.94 6.06 -14.91
CA ARG A 75 4.92 6.14 -13.81
C ARG A 75 4.21 6.23 -12.47
N SER A 76 3.28 7.16 -12.32
CA SER A 76 2.50 7.29 -11.09
C SER A 76 1.72 6.01 -10.75
N TYR A 77 1.16 5.33 -11.74
CA TYR A 77 0.50 4.04 -11.52
C TYR A 77 1.48 2.98 -10.96
N ILE A 78 2.67 2.86 -11.53
CA ILE A 78 3.68 1.89 -11.08
C ILE A 78 4.18 2.24 -9.67
N GLU A 79 4.41 3.53 -9.38
CA GLU A 79 4.76 4.00 -8.05
C GLU A 79 3.68 3.61 -7.01
N TRP A 80 2.40 3.83 -7.31
CA TRP A 80 1.31 3.38 -6.46
C TRP A 80 1.32 1.86 -6.24
N MET A 81 1.57 1.07 -7.28
CA MET A 81 1.64 -0.40 -7.16
C MET A 81 2.80 -0.85 -6.27
N VAL A 82 3.93 -0.12 -6.29
CA VAL A 82 5.07 -0.36 -5.39
C VAL A 82 4.76 0.07 -3.96
N ASP A 83 4.03 1.16 -3.75
CA ASP A 83 3.76 1.72 -2.42
C ASP A 83 2.69 0.95 -1.64
N ILE A 84 1.76 0.28 -2.33
CA ILE A 84 0.73 -0.54 -1.69
C ILE A 84 1.38 -1.70 -0.91
N PRO A 85 1.06 -1.89 0.38
CA PRO A 85 1.56 -3.01 1.18
C PRO A 85 0.79 -4.31 0.89
N TRP A 86 1.05 -4.95 -0.24
CA TRP A 86 0.32 -6.13 -0.72
C TRP A 86 0.34 -7.32 0.22
N SER A 87 1.49 -7.59 0.82
CA SER A 87 1.73 -8.75 1.70
C SER A 87 2.05 -8.35 3.13
N GLU A 88 2.14 -7.06 3.40
CA GLU A 88 2.49 -6.53 4.71
C GLU A 88 1.23 -6.31 5.55
N ALA A 89 1.27 -6.72 6.80
CA ALA A 89 0.21 -6.46 7.76
C ALA A 89 0.82 -6.04 9.08
N SER A 90 0.17 -5.10 9.77
CA SER A 90 0.56 -4.74 11.13
C SER A 90 0.37 -5.91 12.09
N SER A 91 1.31 -6.07 13.05
CA SER A 91 1.16 -7.05 14.12
C SER A 91 0.01 -6.62 15.04
N GLU A 92 -0.92 -7.55 15.30
CA GLU A 92 -2.04 -7.30 16.19
C GLU A 92 -1.68 -7.73 17.62
N LYS A 93 -1.91 -6.86 18.58
CA LYS A 93 -1.85 -7.21 20.00
C LYS A 93 -3.20 -7.75 20.44
N THR A 94 -3.19 -8.94 21.04
CA THR A 94 -4.43 -9.64 21.46
C THR A 94 -4.53 -9.75 22.97
N ASP A 95 -3.91 -8.84 23.72
CA ASP A 95 -3.99 -8.79 25.18
C ASP A 95 -5.31 -8.16 25.62
N LEU A 96 -6.22 -8.99 26.11
CA LEU A 96 -7.57 -8.57 26.58
C LEU A 96 -7.51 -7.75 27.87
N ALA A 97 -6.50 -7.98 28.73
CA ALA A 97 -6.36 -7.21 29.96
C ALA A 97 -5.93 -5.78 29.62
N PHE A 98 -4.98 -5.63 28.72
CA PHE A 98 -4.57 -4.32 28.20
C PHE A 98 -5.71 -3.62 27.46
N ALA A 99 -6.47 -4.35 26.64
CA ALA A 99 -7.60 -3.78 25.92
C ALA A 99 -8.69 -3.25 26.89
N LYS A 100 -8.96 -3.97 27.97
CA LYS A 100 -9.89 -3.52 29.01
C LYS A 100 -9.39 -2.25 29.69
N ASP A 101 -8.12 -2.21 30.09
CA ASP A 101 -7.51 -1.05 30.74
C ASP A 101 -7.58 0.20 29.87
N VAL A 102 -7.26 0.08 28.59
CA VAL A 102 -7.38 1.19 27.61
C VAL A 102 -8.82 1.70 27.51
N LEU A 103 -9.80 0.78 27.40
CA LEU A 103 -11.21 1.17 27.30
C LEU A 103 -11.73 1.82 28.58
N ASP A 104 -11.33 1.35 29.75
CA ASP A 104 -11.73 1.91 31.02
C ASP A 104 -11.09 3.26 31.33
N THR A 105 -9.84 3.46 30.89
CA THR A 105 -9.13 4.73 31.01
C THR A 105 -9.70 5.80 30.06
N ASP A 106 -9.96 5.44 28.83
CA ASP A 106 -10.34 6.39 27.79
C ASP A 106 -11.85 6.75 27.83
N HIS A 107 -12.68 5.88 28.44
CA HIS A 107 -14.16 6.04 28.47
C HIS A 107 -14.73 5.79 29.87
N PHE A 108 -15.43 6.80 30.38
CA PHE A 108 -16.23 6.64 31.60
C PHE A 108 -17.54 5.94 31.29
N ASP A 109 -18.00 5.03 32.17
CA ASP A 109 -19.20 4.24 31.96
C ASP A 109 -19.16 3.39 30.66
N LEU A 110 -20.24 3.15 29.99
CA LEU A 110 -20.38 2.37 28.74
C LEU A 110 -20.06 0.87 28.89
N ASP A 111 -20.28 0.30 30.07
CA ASP A 111 -19.87 -1.08 30.42
C ASP A 111 -20.36 -2.11 29.40
N LYS A 112 -21.64 -2.06 28.98
CA LYS A 112 -22.18 -2.97 27.97
C LYS A 112 -21.51 -2.89 26.61
N ILE A 113 -21.07 -1.68 26.23
CA ILE A 113 -20.37 -1.46 24.96
C ILE A 113 -18.94 -1.98 25.06
N LYS A 114 -18.27 -1.70 26.17
CA LYS A 114 -16.90 -2.21 26.45
C LYS A 114 -16.88 -3.73 26.49
N GLU A 115 -17.84 -4.35 27.18
CA GLU A 115 -18.00 -5.80 27.23
C GLU A 115 -18.15 -6.39 25.82
N ARG A 116 -19.01 -5.79 24.99
CA ARG A 116 -19.21 -6.25 23.61
C ARG A 116 -17.96 -6.11 22.74
N ILE A 117 -17.17 -5.04 22.94
CA ILE A 117 -15.89 -4.87 22.26
C ILE A 117 -14.89 -5.94 22.71
N LEU A 118 -14.79 -6.19 24.02
CA LEU A 118 -13.89 -7.22 24.58
C LEU A 118 -14.26 -8.63 24.12
N GLU A 119 -15.57 -8.98 24.08
CA GLU A 119 -16.03 -10.24 23.50
C GLU A 119 -15.58 -10.40 22.04
N HIS A 120 -15.74 -9.34 21.23
CA HIS A 120 -15.31 -9.34 19.84
C HIS A 120 -13.80 -9.57 19.72
N LEU A 121 -13.00 -8.88 20.54
CA LEU A 121 -11.54 -9.04 20.56
C LEU A 121 -11.13 -10.43 21.05
N ALA A 122 -11.83 -10.99 22.04
CA ALA A 122 -11.59 -12.33 22.54
C ALA A 122 -11.83 -13.41 21.47
N VAL A 123 -12.97 -13.34 20.76
CA VAL A 123 -13.26 -14.25 19.65
C VAL A 123 -12.22 -14.15 18.54
N ARG A 124 -11.77 -12.94 18.23
CA ARG A 124 -10.73 -12.70 17.22
C ARG A 124 -9.39 -13.28 17.66
N SER A 125 -9.00 -13.11 18.93
CA SER A 125 -7.81 -13.70 19.52
C SER A 125 -7.81 -15.23 19.43
N LEU A 126 -8.92 -15.87 19.83
CA LEU A 126 -9.08 -17.33 19.78
C LEU A 126 -8.96 -17.91 18.36
N LYS A 127 -9.37 -17.15 17.36
CA LYS A 127 -9.29 -17.55 15.96
C LYS A 127 -7.96 -17.20 15.28
N GLY A 128 -6.97 -16.72 16.02
CA GLY A 128 -5.63 -16.42 15.52
C GLY A 128 -5.57 -15.31 14.46
N GLY A 129 -6.48 -14.33 14.52
CA GLY A 129 -6.48 -13.16 13.62
C GLY A 129 -6.87 -13.42 12.15
N LYS A 130 -7.00 -14.68 11.74
CA LYS A 130 -7.25 -15.09 10.33
C LYS A 130 -8.71 -15.00 9.87
N VAL A 131 -9.60 -14.54 10.71
CA VAL A 131 -11.03 -14.50 10.38
C VAL A 131 -11.44 -13.11 9.96
N LYS A 132 -12.15 -12.99 8.85
CA LYS A 132 -12.97 -11.81 8.55
C LYS A 132 -13.96 -11.67 9.72
N GLY A 133 -13.61 -10.83 10.70
CA GLY A 133 -14.46 -10.55 11.83
C GLY A 133 -15.71 -9.79 11.40
N PRO A 134 -16.78 -9.83 12.19
CA PRO A 134 -17.95 -9.00 11.95
C PRO A 134 -17.56 -7.51 11.99
N ILE A 135 -18.20 -6.72 11.15
CA ILE A 135 -18.07 -5.27 11.16
C ILE A 135 -18.81 -4.73 12.39
N LEU A 136 -18.09 -3.99 13.25
CA LEU A 136 -18.71 -3.33 14.39
C LEU A 136 -19.35 -2.00 13.93
N CYS A 137 -20.65 -1.85 14.19
CA CYS A 137 -21.39 -0.63 13.90
C CYS A 137 -21.80 0.04 15.22
N PHE A 138 -21.31 1.27 15.44
CA PHE A 138 -21.69 2.10 16.58
C PHE A 138 -22.76 3.12 16.16
N SER A 139 -23.99 2.94 16.65
CA SER A 139 -25.10 3.85 16.40
C SER A 139 -25.44 4.64 17.67
N GLY A 140 -25.81 5.91 17.51
CA GLY A 140 -26.19 6.77 18.61
C GLY A 140 -26.17 8.26 18.23
N PRO A 141 -26.61 9.15 19.11
CA PRO A 141 -26.64 10.60 18.87
C PRO A 141 -25.21 11.17 18.65
N PRO A 142 -25.09 12.37 18.08
CA PRO A 142 -23.80 13.06 17.95
C PRO A 142 -23.21 13.34 19.35
N GLY A 143 -21.87 13.35 19.45
CA GLY A 143 -21.17 13.71 20.69
C GLY A 143 -20.98 12.61 21.73
N VAL A 144 -21.56 11.43 21.58
CA VAL A 144 -21.46 10.31 22.57
C VAL A 144 -20.16 9.51 22.48
N GLY A 145 -19.18 9.92 21.71
CA GLY A 145 -17.86 9.28 21.70
C GLY A 145 -17.69 8.11 20.72
N LYS A 146 -18.54 7.93 19.69
CA LYS A 146 -18.42 6.83 18.73
C LYS A 146 -17.03 6.76 18.04
N THR A 147 -16.51 7.91 17.62
CA THR A 147 -15.20 7.98 16.97
C THR A 147 -14.06 7.72 17.96
N SER A 148 -14.18 8.17 19.21
CA SER A 148 -13.17 7.92 20.24
C SER A 148 -13.10 6.44 20.63
N LEU A 149 -14.23 5.73 20.66
CA LEU A 149 -14.25 4.27 20.82
C LEU A 149 -13.44 3.56 19.72
N GLY A 150 -13.59 3.99 18.47
CA GLY A 150 -12.79 3.44 17.36
C GLY A 150 -11.28 3.66 17.56
N LYS A 151 -10.88 4.85 18.04
CA LYS A 151 -9.47 5.15 18.37
C LYS A 151 -8.95 4.28 19.51
N SER A 152 -9.75 4.10 20.57
CA SER A 152 -9.38 3.26 21.71
C SER A 152 -9.24 1.79 21.34
N ILE A 153 -10.11 1.28 20.44
CA ILE A 153 -9.98 -0.08 19.90
C ILE A 153 -8.67 -0.22 19.08
N ALA A 154 -8.34 0.75 18.24
CA ALA A 154 -7.09 0.73 17.50
C ALA A 154 -5.88 0.71 18.46
N LYS A 155 -5.86 1.58 19.48
CA LYS A 155 -4.83 1.62 20.54
C LYS A 155 -4.74 0.29 21.29
N ALA A 156 -5.88 -0.29 21.67
CA ALA A 156 -5.95 -1.56 22.37
C ALA A 156 -5.40 -2.74 21.56
N THR A 157 -5.58 -2.70 20.24
CA THR A 157 -5.08 -3.74 19.32
C THR A 157 -3.70 -3.45 18.75
N GLY A 158 -3.10 -2.29 19.07
CA GLY A 158 -1.81 -1.86 18.53
C GLY A 158 -1.84 -1.53 17.04
N ARG A 159 -2.99 -1.11 16.52
CA ARG A 159 -3.20 -0.74 15.12
C ARG A 159 -3.28 0.76 14.93
N GLU A 160 -2.87 1.22 13.76
CA GLU A 160 -3.09 2.61 13.35
C GLU A 160 -4.57 2.89 13.10
N PHE A 161 -5.02 4.08 13.50
CA PHE A 161 -6.39 4.52 13.30
C PHE A 161 -6.50 5.39 12.05
N VAL A 162 -7.27 4.93 11.07
CA VAL A 162 -7.59 5.69 9.86
C VAL A 162 -9.08 6.02 9.84
N ARG A 163 -9.41 7.28 9.54
CA ARG A 163 -10.80 7.75 9.46
C ARG A 163 -11.13 8.11 8.02
N ILE A 164 -12.18 7.48 7.49
CA ILE A 164 -12.79 7.83 6.20
C ILE A 164 -14.15 8.46 6.48
N SER A 165 -14.40 9.67 5.95
CA SER A 165 -15.69 10.35 6.07
C SER A 165 -16.49 10.12 4.80
N LEU A 166 -17.60 9.39 4.91
CA LEU A 166 -18.50 9.12 3.78
C LEU A 166 -19.56 10.22 3.58
N GLY A 167 -19.58 11.24 4.45
CA GLY A 167 -20.49 12.38 4.32
C GLY A 167 -20.09 13.24 3.11
N GLY A 168 -20.96 13.32 2.13
CA GLY A 168 -20.73 14.08 0.90
C GLY A 168 -20.29 13.24 -0.31
N VAL A 169 -19.95 11.98 -0.12
CA VAL A 169 -19.68 11.02 -1.20
C VAL A 169 -20.99 10.77 -1.96
N LYS A 170 -21.02 11.09 -3.24
CA LYS A 170 -22.21 10.96 -4.09
C LYS A 170 -22.12 9.81 -5.09
N ASP A 171 -20.93 9.27 -5.30
CA ASP A 171 -20.67 8.23 -6.29
C ASP A 171 -20.15 6.95 -5.60
N GLU A 172 -20.67 5.78 -6.02
CA GLU A 172 -20.18 4.48 -5.57
C GLU A 172 -18.71 4.25 -5.92
N SER A 173 -18.20 4.87 -6.99
CA SER A 173 -16.81 4.75 -7.43
C SER A 173 -15.81 5.34 -6.43
N GLU A 174 -16.25 6.26 -5.55
CA GLU A 174 -15.42 6.84 -4.48
C GLU A 174 -15.26 5.90 -3.28
N ILE A 175 -16.02 4.80 -3.22
CA ILE A 175 -16.03 3.85 -2.09
C ILE A 175 -15.42 2.50 -2.50
N ARG A 176 -15.27 2.26 -3.80
CA ARG A 176 -14.70 1.02 -4.35
C ARG A 176 -13.20 1.12 -4.53
#